data_18b34f8f7bdf2aab48f83bb47c3eabd4
#
_entry.id   18b34f8f7bdf2aab48f83bb47c3eabd4
#
_cell.length_a   1.000
_cell.length_b   1.000
_cell.length_c   1.000
_cell.angle_alpha   90.00
_cell.angle_beta   90.00
_cell.angle_gamma   90.00
#
_symmetry.space_group_name_H-M   'P 1'
#
loop_
_entity.id
_entity.type
_entity.pdbx_description
1 polymer ?
#
loop_
_entity_poly.entity_id
_entity_poly.type
_entity_poly.pdbx_seq_one_letter_code
_entity_poly.pdbx_strand_id
1 'polypeptide(L)'
;MWITSSIATVLTPTAVALGNFDGVHQGHRQVIQPVLAFNDSAILETIPTRIALPVYATVVTFHPHPQEFFTGQPRLLLTPLPEKIVQLDAMGVKQLVLLPFDQQLAALTPEKFVQEILVEQLQACQISIGSDFRFGRNRAGTAEELQAIAAAAGIEVKITSLKLLDEKRIS
;
A
#
# COMPACT_ATOMS: atom_id res chain seq x y z
N MET A 1 -11.97 -4.49 10.84
CA MET A 1 -10.65 -4.24 10.19
C MET A 1 -9.56 -4.28 11.25
N TRP A 2 -8.54 -5.07 11.01
CA TRP A 2 -7.36 -5.11 11.89
C TRP A 2 -6.49 -3.88 11.61
N ILE A 3 -6.05 -3.20 12.66
CA ILE A 3 -5.23 -1.98 12.54
C ILE A 3 -3.96 -2.20 13.36
N THR A 4 -2.81 -1.99 12.73
CA THR A 4 -1.53 -2.14 13.43
C THR A 4 -0.52 -1.10 12.96
N SER A 5 0.30 -0.63 13.88
CA SER A 5 1.45 0.22 13.60
C SER A 5 2.78 -0.53 13.74
N SER A 6 2.72 -1.85 13.96
CA SER A 6 3.92 -2.69 14.11
C SER A 6 3.94 -3.74 13.01
N ILE A 7 5.05 -3.80 12.29
CA ILE A 7 5.26 -4.80 11.24
C ILE A 7 5.22 -6.23 11.83
N ALA A 8 5.55 -6.38 13.11
CA ALA A 8 5.56 -7.69 13.77
C ALA A 8 4.16 -8.25 14.01
N THR A 9 3.12 -7.41 13.98
CA THR A 9 1.74 -7.83 14.23
C THR A 9 0.87 -7.80 12.98
N VAL A 10 1.48 -7.70 11.80
CA VAL A 10 0.76 -7.76 10.53
C VAL A 10 0.23 -9.16 10.29
N LEU A 11 -1.03 -9.25 9.86
CA LEU A 11 -1.64 -10.51 9.44
C LEU A 11 -1.18 -10.81 8.01
N THR A 12 -0.71 -12.02 7.76
CA THR A 12 -0.12 -12.41 6.47
C THR A 12 -0.70 -13.73 5.98
N PRO A 13 -0.61 -14.06 4.69
CA PRO A 13 -0.14 -13.23 3.58
C PRO A 13 -1.09 -12.10 3.23
N THR A 14 -0.60 -11.12 2.45
CA THR A 14 -1.36 -9.92 2.15
C THR A 14 -1.50 -9.67 0.65
N ALA A 15 -2.57 -8.95 0.29
CA ALA A 15 -2.66 -8.22 -0.96
C ALA A 15 -2.64 -6.74 -0.56
N VAL A 16 -1.68 -5.97 -1.05
CA VAL A 16 -1.34 -4.67 -0.50
C VAL A 16 -1.68 -3.54 -1.46
N ALA A 17 -2.45 -2.56 -0.97
CA ALA A 17 -2.54 -1.25 -1.60
C ALA A 17 -1.63 -0.31 -0.82
N LEU A 18 -0.63 0.25 -1.48
CA LEU A 18 0.44 1.01 -0.85
C LEU A 18 0.38 2.47 -1.26
N GLY A 19 0.34 3.37 -0.29
CA GLY A 19 0.29 4.81 -0.54
C GLY A 19 0.00 5.59 0.73
N ASN A 20 -0.11 6.90 0.61
CA ASN A 20 -0.43 7.75 1.74
C ASN A 20 -1.93 7.90 1.96
N PHE A 21 -2.71 7.82 0.90
CA PHE A 21 -4.19 7.83 0.93
C PHE A 21 -4.79 8.96 1.76
N ASP A 22 -4.16 10.13 1.72
CA ASP A 22 -4.70 11.31 2.37
C ASP A 22 -5.86 11.86 1.53
N GLY A 23 -7.02 12.07 2.17
CA GLY A 23 -8.21 12.47 1.47
C GLY A 23 -8.75 11.38 0.56
N VAL A 24 -9.08 10.20 1.09
CA VAL A 24 -9.49 9.02 0.33
C VAL A 24 -10.48 9.40 -0.79
N HIS A 25 -9.97 9.65 -1.98
CA HIS A 25 -10.74 10.08 -3.15
C HIS A 25 -10.85 8.96 -4.19
N GLN A 26 -11.50 9.25 -5.32
CA GLN A 26 -11.77 8.25 -6.35
C GLN A 26 -10.51 7.55 -6.86
N GLY A 27 -9.40 8.29 -7.01
CA GLY A 27 -8.13 7.69 -7.44
C GLY A 27 -7.61 6.68 -6.43
N HIS A 28 -7.68 7.02 -5.13
CA HIS A 28 -7.30 6.09 -4.07
C HIS A 28 -8.19 4.84 -4.06
N ARG A 29 -9.49 5.01 -4.31
CA ARG A 29 -10.41 3.88 -4.39
C ARG A 29 -10.02 2.93 -5.50
N GLN A 30 -9.57 3.43 -6.65
CA GLN A 30 -9.12 2.59 -7.76
C GLN A 30 -7.81 1.86 -7.43
N VAL A 31 -6.94 2.46 -6.63
CA VAL A 31 -5.72 1.79 -6.16
C VAL A 31 -6.07 0.66 -5.18
N ILE A 32 -7.06 0.88 -4.32
CA ILE A 32 -7.47 -0.09 -3.30
C ILE A 32 -8.31 -1.23 -3.91
N GLN A 33 -9.10 -0.95 -4.94
CA GLN A 33 -10.05 -1.90 -5.51
C GLN A 33 -9.43 -3.27 -5.84
N PRO A 34 -8.24 -3.37 -6.46
CA PRO A 34 -7.68 -4.68 -6.80
C PRO A 34 -7.44 -5.59 -5.60
N VAL A 35 -7.09 -5.02 -4.43
CA VAL A 35 -6.84 -5.86 -3.25
C VAL A 35 -8.13 -6.35 -2.61
N LEU A 36 -9.24 -5.64 -2.81
CA LEU A 36 -10.55 -6.07 -2.29
C LEU A 36 -11.05 -7.36 -2.96
N ALA A 37 -10.58 -7.64 -4.17
CA ALA A 37 -10.94 -8.88 -4.86
C ALA A 37 -10.50 -10.12 -4.08
N PHE A 38 -9.48 -10.02 -3.24
CA PHE A 38 -9.01 -11.12 -2.41
C PHE A 38 -9.95 -11.48 -1.25
N ASN A 39 -11.00 -10.68 -1.03
CA ASN A 39 -12.07 -11.04 -0.11
C ASN A 39 -13.04 -12.05 -0.74
N ASP A 40 -13.00 -12.22 -2.06
CA ASP A 40 -13.89 -13.14 -2.78
C ASP A 40 -13.27 -14.52 -2.85
N SER A 41 -13.96 -15.53 -2.32
CA SER A 41 -13.46 -16.90 -2.31
C SER A 41 -13.26 -17.47 -3.72
N ALA A 42 -14.06 -17.04 -4.70
CA ALA A 42 -13.90 -17.47 -6.09
C ALA A 42 -12.56 -16.98 -6.68
N ILE A 43 -12.14 -15.78 -6.31
CA ILE A 43 -10.83 -15.25 -6.72
C ILE A 43 -9.71 -16.04 -6.03
N LEU A 44 -9.88 -16.37 -4.75
CA LEU A 44 -8.86 -17.12 -4.00
C LEU A 44 -8.58 -18.48 -4.64
N GLU A 45 -9.60 -19.11 -5.23
CA GLU A 45 -9.44 -20.40 -5.92
C GLU A 45 -8.55 -20.32 -7.15
N THR A 46 -8.37 -19.13 -7.73
CA THR A 46 -7.51 -18.92 -8.91
C THR A 46 -6.05 -18.66 -8.55
N ILE A 47 -5.75 -18.46 -7.26
CA ILE A 47 -4.40 -18.17 -6.78
C ILE A 47 -3.60 -19.48 -6.72
N PRO A 48 -2.29 -19.47 -7.04
CA PRO A 48 -1.46 -20.66 -6.93
C PRO A 48 -1.57 -21.32 -5.55
N THR A 49 -1.67 -22.64 -5.53
CA THR A 49 -1.92 -23.41 -4.30
C THR A 49 -0.87 -23.26 -3.22
N ARG A 50 0.32 -22.78 -3.57
CA ARG A 50 1.41 -22.51 -2.61
C ARG A 50 1.15 -21.30 -1.73
N ILE A 51 0.14 -20.46 -2.05
CA ILE A 51 -0.21 -19.29 -1.26
C ILE A 51 -1.17 -19.72 -0.17
N ALA A 52 -0.80 -19.46 1.08
CA ALA A 52 -1.65 -19.78 2.22
C ALA A 52 -2.90 -18.90 2.24
N LEU A 53 -4.03 -19.47 2.60
CA LEU A 53 -5.30 -18.75 2.74
C LEU A 53 -5.64 -18.59 4.21
N PRO A 54 -6.33 -17.51 4.63
CA PRO A 54 -6.81 -16.40 3.79
C PRO A 54 -5.72 -15.41 3.40
N VAL A 55 -5.96 -14.66 2.33
CA VAL A 55 -5.12 -13.51 1.95
C VAL A 55 -5.83 -12.25 2.44
N TYR A 56 -5.13 -11.41 3.19
CA TYR A 56 -5.73 -10.23 3.81
C TYR A 56 -5.64 -9.03 2.88
N ALA A 57 -6.80 -8.47 2.51
CA ALA A 57 -6.88 -7.22 1.75
C ALA A 57 -6.38 -6.09 2.63
N THR A 58 -5.20 -5.57 2.33
CA THR A 58 -4.43 -4.69 3.22
C THR A 58 -4.15 -3.35 2.57
N VAL A 59 -4.34 -2.28 3.33
CA VAL A 59 -3.85 -0.95 2.97
C VAL A 59 -2.65 -0.65 3.86
N VAL A 60 -1.54 -0.26 3.23
CA VAL A 60 -0.33 0.16 3.93
C VAL A 60 -0.13 1.65 3.69
N THR A 61 -0.09 2.42 4.74
CA THR A 61 0.16 3.86 4.69
C THR A 61 1.26 4.22 5.66
N PHE A 62 1.97 5.31 5.38
CA PHE A 62 3.08 5.75 6.24
C PHE A 62 2.55 6.66 7.34
N HIS A 63 3.07 6.46 8.56
CA HIS A 63 2.69 7.28 9.71
C HIS A 63 3.91 7.44 10.64
N PRO A 64 4.45 8.65 10.81
CA PRO A 64 4.00 9.91 10.20
C PRO A 64 4.17 9.93 8.68
N HIS A 65 3.51 10.90 8.05
CA HIS A 65 3.67 11.10 6.61
C HIS A 65 5.14 11.39 6.30
N PRO A 66 5.70 10.86 5.18
CA PRO A 66 7.10 11.10 4.84
C PRO A 66 7.49 12.58 4.85
N GLN A 67 6.58 13.46 4.41
CA GLN A 67 6.83 14.89 4.39
C GLN A 67 7.03 15.46 5.81
N GLU A 68 6.26 14.96 6.80
CA GLU A 68 6.45 15.36 8.19
C GLU A 68 7.81 14.93 8.72
N PHE A 69 8.25 13.72 8.36
CA PHE A 69 9.56 13.21 8.75
C PHE A 69 10.68 14.10 8.23
N PHE A 70 10.63 14.45 6.93
CA PHE A 70 11.71 15.23 6.32
C PHE A 70 11.74 16.70 6.74
N THR A 71 10.56 17.31 6.95
CA THR A 71 10.46 18.73 7.29
C THR A 71 10.48 19.00 8.79
N GLY A 72 10.17 18.00 9.60
CA GLY A 72 9.99 18.16 11.04
C GLY A 72 8.74 18.95 11.42
N GLN A 73 7.85 19.22 10.46
CA GLN A 73 6.65 20.03 10.66
C GLN A 73 5.41 19.15 10.52
N PRO A 74 4.40 19.32 11.40
CA PRO A 74 3.14 18.60 11.27
C PRO A 74 2.47 18.91 9.93
N ARG A 75 1.94 17.88 9.27
CA ARG A 75 1.18 18.04 8.05
C ARG A 75 -0.31 18.04 8.37
N LEU A 76 -1.02 19.03 7.83
CA LEU A 76 -2.48 19.05 7.92
C LEU A 76 -3.04 18.00 6.96
N LEU A 77 -3.68 16.99 7.52
CA LEU A 77 -4.27 15.90 6.73
C LEU A 77 -5.64 16.30 6.21
N LEU A 78 -5.93 15.95 4.94
CA LEU A 78 -7.26 16.14 4.35
C LEU A 78 -8.28 15.22 5.00
N THR A 79 -7.87 14.01 5.34
CA THR A 79 -8.70 13.06 6.06
C THR A 79 -8.01 12.64 7.35
N PRO A 80 -8.51 13.07 8.52
CA PRO A 80 -7.98 12.60 9.79
C PRO A 80 -8.02 11.08 9.90
N LEU A 81 -7.09 10.50 10.66
CA LEU A 81 -6.96 9.04 10.77
C LEU A 81 -8.26 8.34 11.16
N PRO A 82 -9.05 8.82 12.14
CA PRO A 82 -10.31 8.14 12.48
C PRO A 82 -11.29 8.06 11.31
N GLU A 83 -11.40 9.10 10.50
CA GLU A 83 -12.25 9.10 9.30
C GLU A 83 -11.71 8.16 8.23
N LYS A 84 -10.39 8.13 8.03
CA LYS A 84 -9.75 7.22 7.11
C LYS A 84 -10.06 5.77 7.47
N ILE A 85 -9.98 5.43 8.75
CA ILE A 85 -10.30 4.09 9.24
C ILE A 85 -11.73 3.71 8.89
N VAL A 86 -12.70 4.60 9.15
CA VAL A 86 -14.10 4.35 8.84
C VAL A 86 -14.29 4.13 7.34
N GLN A 87 -13.69 4.96 6.51
CA GLN A 87 -13.83 4.86 5.06
C GLN A 87 -13.24 3.57 4.51
N LEU A 88 -12.06 3.19 4.96
CA LEU A 88 -11.40 1.96 4.51
C LEU A 88 -12.15 0.71 4.97
N ASP A 89 -12.64 0.71 6.20
CA ASP A 89 -13.45 -0.39 6.72
C ASP A 89 -14.74 -0.55 5.89
N ALA A 90 -15.41 0.56 5.57
CA ALA A 90 -16.61 0.55 4.74
C ALA A 90 -16.36 0.04 3.32
N MET A 91 -15.14 0.21 2.80
CA MET A 91 -14.76 -0.32 1.48
C MET A 91 -14.53 -1.82 1.47
N GLY A 92 -14.35 -2.43 2.63
CA GLY A 92 -14.05 -3.86 2.73
C GLY A 92 -12.58 -4.19 2.99
N VAL A 93 -11.77 -3.20 3.31
CA VAL A 93 -10.37 -3.42 3.69
C VAL A 93 -10.33 -4.24 4.98
N LYS A 94 -9.52 -5.29 5.01
CA LYS A 94 -9.42 -6.19 6.17
C LYS A 94 -8.32 -5.79 7.14
N GLN A 95 -7.32 -5.06 6.65
CA GLN A 95 -6.18 -4.67 7.47
C GLN A 95 -5.64 -3.31 7.05
N LEU A 96 -5.35 -2.47 8.04
CA LEU A 96 -4.65 -1.20 7.84
C LEU A 96 -3.33 -1.26 8.60
N VAL A 97 -2.24 -1.09 7.87
CA VAL A 97 -0.89 -1.04 8.44
C VAL A 97 -0.40 0.40 8.39
N LEU A 98 -0.17 0.97 9.57
CA LEU A 98 0.42 2.29 9.72
C LEU A 98 1.93 2.10 9.84
N LEU A 99 2.61 2.05 8.69
CA LEU A 99 4.03 1.74 8.64
C LEU A 99 4.82 2.94 9.16
N PRO A 100 5.58 2.77 10.27
CA PRO A 100 6.35 3.89 10.81
C PRO A 100 7.37 4.38 9.80
N PHE A 101 7.29 5.66 9.45
CA PHE A 101 8.28 6.27 8.56
C PHE A 101 9.36 6.89 9.43
N ASP A 102 10.45 6.15 9.58
CA ASP A 102 11.60 6.52 10.41
C ASP A 102 12.87 6.56 9.57
N GLN A 103 13.99 6.85 10.23
CA GLN A 103 15.27 6.94 9.55
C GLN A 103 15.70 5.64 8.89
N GLN A 104 15.39 4.50 9.51
CA GLN A 104 15.71 3.19 8.95
C GLN A 104 14.95 2.94 7.66
N LEU A 105 13.65 3.21 7.67
CA LEU A 105 12.82 3.04 6.48
C LEU A 105 13.24 4.01 5.37
N ALA A 106 13.51 5.26 5.73
CA ALA A 106 13.92 6.28 4.77
C ALA A 106 15.25 5.96 4.09
N ALA A 107 16.10 5.17 4.74
CA ALA A 107 17.42 4.80 4.23
C ALA A 107 17.41 3.57 3.33
N LEU A 108 16.29 2.84 3.24
CA LEU A 108 16.23 1.62 2.42
C LEU A 108 16.31 1.94 0.94
N THR A 109 17.16 1.22 0.22
CA THR A 109 17.14 1.26 -1.25
C THR A 109 15.82 0.71 -1.77
N PRO A 110 15.40 1.02 -3.01
CA PRO A 110 14.20 0.42 -3.58
C PRO A 110 14.17 -1.10 -3.49
N GLU A 111 15.28 -1.76 -3.80
CA GLU A 111 15.39 -3.22 -3.76
C GLU A 111 15.20 -3.76 -2.33
N LYS A 112 15.81 -3.11 -1.35
CA LYS A 112 15.69 -3.52 0.05
C LYS A 112 14.31 -3.26 0.59
N PHE A 113 13.67 -2.17 0.20
CA PHE A 113 12.29 -1.88 0.59
C PHE A 113 11.37 -3.01 0.13
N VAL A 114 11.48 -3.42 -1.13
CA VAL A 114 10.66 -4.52 -1.65
C VAL A 114 10.97 -5.81 -0.90
N GLN A 115 12.25 -6.17 -0.78
CA GLN A 115 12.64 -7.44 -0.19
C GLN A 115 12.30 -7.51 1.30
N GLU A 116 12.66 -6.51 2.07
CA GLU A 116 12.49 -6.56 3.53
C GLU A 116 11.07 -6.27 3.97
N ILE A 117 10.39 -5.29 3.35
CA ILE A 117 9.07 -4.87 3.78
C ILE A 117 7.98 -5.66 3.06
N LEU A 118 7.98 -5.66 1.74
CA LEU A 118 6.87 -6.23 0.97
C LEU A 118 6.94 -7.76 0.90
N VAL A 119 8.12 -8.32 0.72
CA VAL A 119 8.28 -9.77 0.60
C VAL A 119 8.36 -10.44 1.97
N GLU A 120 9.32 -10.04 2.79
CA GLU A 120 9.59 -10.74 4.06
C GLU A 120 8.56 -10.44 5.14
N GLN A 121 8.24 -9.17 5.35
CA GLN A 121 7.38 -8.76 6.46
C GLN A 121 5.89 -8.85 6.13
N LEU A 122 5.49 -8.36 4.96
CA LEU A 122 4.08 -8.34 4.56
C LEU A 122 3.66 -9.61 3.82
N GLN A 123 4.59 -10.37 3.30
CA GLN A 123 4.31 -11.55 2.48
C GLN A 123 3.28 -11.22 1.39
N ALA A 124 3.54 -10.14 0.66
CA ALA A 124 2.62 -9.65 -0.34
C ALA A 124 2.56 -10.59 -1.54
N CYS A 125 1.35 -10.99 -1.93
CA CYS A 125 1.13 -11.77 -3.16
C CYS A 125 0.69 -10.89 -4.32
N GLN A 126 0.20 -9.69 -4.02
CA GLN A 126 -0.15 -8.67 -5.01
C GLN A 126 0.06 -7.30 -4.40
N ILE A 127 0.53 -6.35 -5.22
CA ILE A 127 0.73 -4.96 -4.81
C ILE A 127 -0.04 -4.07 -5.79
N SER A 128 -0.75 -3.07 -5.24
CA SER A 128 -1.47 -2.07 -6.03
C SER A 128 -0.98 -0.69 -5.62
N ILE A 129 -0.59 0.12 -6.59
CA ILE A 129 -0.05 1.47 -6.36
C ILE A 129 -0.58 2.45 -7.40
N GLY A 130 -0.50 3.75 -7.07
CA GLY A 130 -0.73 4.80 -8.06
C GLY A 130 0.52 5.03 -8.92
N SER A 131 0.32 5.57 -10.11
CA SER A 131 1.41 5.82 -11.05
C SER A 131 2.42 6.85 -10.56
N ASP A 132 2.05 7.67 -9.59
CA ASP A 132 2.91 8.69 -8.99
C ASP A 132 3.64 8.21 -7.74
N PHE A 133 3.47 6.95 -7.37
CA PHE A 133 4.06 6.42 -6.14
C PHE A 133 5.60 6.44 -6.23
N ARG A 134 6.22 6.94 -5.17
CA ARG A 134 7.67 6.97 -5.00
C ARG A 134 8.05 6.32 -3.68
N PHE A 135 9.19 5.66 -3.66
CA PHE A 135 9.61 4.93 -2.47
C PHE A 135 11.13 4.80 -2.44
N GLY A 136 11.62 4.30 -1.29
CA GLY A 136 13.03 4.08 -1.10
C GLY A 136 13.80 5.37 -0.81
N ARG A 137 15.11 5.21 -0.62
CA ARG A 137 16.00 6.31 -0.25
C ARG A 137 15.96 7.42 -1.31
N ASN A 138 15.80 8.65 -0.85
CA ASN A 138 15.71 9.85 -1.69
C ASN A 138 14.55 9.81 -2.68
N ARG A 139 13.52 8.99 -2.42
CA ARG A 139 12.39 8.78 -3.34
C ARG A 139 12.86 8.36 -4.74
N ALA A 140 13.94 7.59 -4.79
CA ALA A 140 14.54 7.19 -6.04
C ALA A 140 13.71 6.15 -6.79
N GLY A 141 12.93 5.32 -6.07
CA GLY A 141 12.11 4.29 -6.68
C GLY A 141 10.83 4.84 -7.32
N THR A 142 10.53 4.39 -8.52
CA THR A 142 9.31 4.72 -9.25
C THR A 142 8.32 3.56 -9.21
N ALA A 143 7.07 3.81 -9.65
CA ALA A 143 6.07 2.76 -9.77
C ALA A 143 6.55 1.63 -10.69
N GLU A 144 7.15 1.98 -11.82
CA GLU A 144 7.66 1.01 -12.80
C GLU A 144 8.82 0.20 -12.24
N GLU A 145 9.69 0.82 -11.45
CA GLU A 145 10.79 0.11 -10.79
C GLU A 145 10.25 -0.87 -9.74
N LEU A 146 9.23 -0.46 -8.98
CA LEU A 146 8.58 -1.37 -8.03
C LEU A 146 8.04 -2.60 -8.75
N GLN A 147 7.37 -2.38 -9.89
CA GLN A 147 6.82 -3.46 -10.69
C GLN A 147 7.91 -4.43 -11.15
N ALA A 148 9.04 -3.90 -11.63
CA ALA A 148 10.14 -4.73 -12.10
C ALA A 148 10.80 -5.53 -10.96
N ILE A 149 11.04 -4.87 -9.83
CA ILE A 149 11.68 -5.52 -8.68
C ILE A 149 10.75 -6.60 -8.10
N ALA A 150 9.47 -6.29 -7.95
CA ALA A 150 8.50 -7.22 -7.39
C ALA A 150 8.25 -8.41 -8.33
N ALA A 151 8.27 -8.19 -9.65
CA ALA A 151 8.11 -9.26 -10.62
C ALA A 151 9.22 -10.30 -10.48
N ALA A 152 10.43 -9.87 -10.19
CA ALA A 152 11.56 -10.79 -9.95
C ALA A 152 11.33 -11.67 -8.71
N ALA A 153 10.50 -11.22 -7.77
CA ALA A 153 10.10 -11.98 -6.58
C ALA A 153 8.79 -12.75 -6.78
N GLY A 154 8.23 -12.74 -7.99
CA GLY A 154 6.98 -13.43 -8.30
C GLY A 154 5.73 -12.70 -7.87
N ILE A 155 5.80 -11.39 -7.63
CA ILE A 155 4.69 -10.59 -7.16
C ILE A 155 4.14 -9.72 -8.31
N GLU A 156 2.83 -9.79 -8.53
CA GLU A 156 2.15 -8.94 -9.50
C GLU A 156 1.95 -7.55 -8.91
N VAL A 157 2.28 -6.51 -9.68
CA VAL A 157 2.06 -5.12 -9.30
C VAL A 157 1.09 -4.49 -10.29
N LYS A 158 0.00 -3.94 -9.77
CA LYS A 158 -0.98 -3.18 -10.56
C LYS A 158 -0.74 -1.69 -10.35
N ILE A 159 -0.60 -0.96 -11.44
CA ILE A 159 -0.35 0.48 -11.42
C ILE A 159 -1.59 1.18 -11.96
N THR A 160 -2.17 2.07 -11.15
CA THR A 160 -3.33 2.87 -11.54
C THR A 160 -2.86 4.25 -11.96
N SER A 161 -3.26 4.68 -13.15
CA SER A 161 -2.95 6.03 -13.64
C SER A 161 -3.83 7.06 -12.93
N LEU A 162 -3.22 7.84 -12.04
CA LEU A 162 -3.92 8.90 -11.31
C LEU A 162 -4.04 10.18 -12.12
N LYS A 163 -3.21 10.35 -13.14
CA LYS A 163 -3.20 11.56 -13.95
C LYS A 163 -4.51 11.78 -14.69
N LEU A 164 -5.09 10.72 -15.25
CA LEU A 164 -6.38 10.79 -15.95
C LEU A 164 -7.52 11.15 -14.98
N LEU A 165 -7.45 10.65 -13.75
CA LEU A 165 -8.46 10.95 -12.73
C LEU A 165 -8.38 12.40 -12.28
N ASP A 166 -7.18 12.95 -12.16
CA ASP A 166 -6.98 14.34 -11.80
C ASP A 166 -7.52 15.27 -12.90
N GLU A 167 -7.31 14.94 -14.16
CA GLU A 167 -7.86 15.69 -15.27
C GLU A 167 -9.39 15.71 -15.25
N LYS A 168 -10.01 14.57 -14.95
CA LYS A 168 -11.47 14.48 -14.83
C LYS A 168 -12.01 15.31 -13.68
N ARG A 169 -11.28 15.40 -12.58
CA ARG A 169 -11.71 16.23 -11.43
C ARG A 169 -11.65 17.71 -11.71
N ILE A 170 -10.67 18.15 -12.48
CA ILE A 170 -10.48 19.55 -12.82
C ILE A 170 -11.54 20.02 -13.82
N SER A 171 -11.95 19.16 -14.71
CA SER A 171 -12.97 19.46 -15.70
C SER A 171 -14.38 19.25 -15.14
#